data_4bc2702ebccbf11c3df3a68775e8b5d2
#
_entry.id   4bc2702ebccbf11c3df3a68775e8b5d2
#
_cell.length_a   1.000
_cell.length_b   1.000
_cell.length_c   1.000
_cell.angle_alpha   90.00
_cell.angle_beta   90.00
_cell.angle_gamma   90.00
#
_symmetry.space_group_name_H-M   'P 1'
#
loop_
_entity.id
_entity.type
_entity.pdbx_description
1 polymer ?
#
loop_
_entity_poly.entity_id
_entity_poly.type
_entity_poly.pdbx_seq_one_letter_code
_entity_poly.pdbx_strand_id
1 'polypeptide(L)' 'MKQAAKNKAEKAQKPESEAMRAMKHDINNQLSNILLALEQLKYEITEPTEDCIFYLNAISISSAKITTLLNQAV' A
#
# COMPACT_ATOMS: atom_id res chain seq x y z
N MET A 1 32.20 -8.23 -17.66
CA MET A 1 31.98 -8.24 -17.30
C MET A 1 31.84 -7.89 -17.00
N LYS A 2 31.40 -7.65 -17.00
CA LYS A 2 30.97 -7.49 -16.49
C LYS A 2 30.42 -7.21 -16.33
N GLN A 3 29.84 -7.10 -16.47
CA GLN A 3 29.21 -7.10 -15.98
C GLN A 3 28.83 -7.23 -15.65
N ALA A 4 28.81 -7.32 -15.88
CA ALA A 4 28.30 -7.65 -15.24
C ALA A 4 28.11 -7.58 -14.67
N ALA A 5 28.27 -7.56 -14.70
CA ALA A 5 27.97 -7.55 -13.91
C ALA A 5 27.68 -7.03 -13.58
N LYS A 6 27.54 -6.90 -13.74
CA LYS A 6 27.14 -6.47 -13.28
C LYS A 6 26.58 -6.26 -13.11
N ASN A 7 26.12 -6.42 -13.27
CA ASN A 7 25.46 -6.37 -12.84
C ASN A 7 25.14 -6.50 -12.33
N LYS A 8 25.17 -6.93 -12.09
CA LYS A 8 24.74 -7.05 -11.48
C LYS A 8 24.55 -6.79 -10.62
N ALA A 9 24.64 -6.97 -10.23
CA ALA A 9 24.41 -6.58 -9.44
C ALA A 9 24.03 -5.74 -9.19
N GLU A 10 23.86 -5.54 -9.50
CA GLU A 10 23.45 -4.67 -9.38
C GLU A 10 22.66 -4.49 -9.09
N LYS A 11 22.39 -5.02 -9.04
CA LYS A 11 21.42 -5.06 -8.80
C LYS A 11 20.89 -5.36 -7.73
N ALA A 12 21.43 -5.83 -6.89
CA ALA A 12 20.94 -6.17 -5.78
C ALA A 12 20.16 -5.19 -5.32
N GLN A 13 20.63 -4.46 -5.01
CA GLN A 13 19.82 -3.55 -4.83
C GLN A 13 19.38 -3.23 -6.08
N LYS A 14 19.18 -4.09 -6.71
CA LYS A 14 18.77 -3.83 -7.95
C LYS A 14 17.44 -3.20 -7.99
N PRO A 15 17.16 -2.43 -8.96
CA PRO A 15 15.86 -1.81 -9.08
C PRO A 15 14.80 -2.86 -9.21
N GLU A 16 13.64 -2.54 -8.73
CA GLU A 16 12.54 -3.47 -8.86
C GLU A 16 12.18 -3.65 -10.32
N SER A 17 11.65 -4.81 -10.64
CA SER A 17 11.21 -5.10 -11.98
C SER A 17 10.00 -4.25 -12.34
N GLU A 18 9.70 -4.19 -13.63
CA GLU A 18 8.50 -3.49 -14.07
C GLU A 18 7.24 -4.18 -13.55
N ALA A 19 7.27 -5.51 -13.48
CA ALA A 19 6.13 -6.24 -12.95
C ALA A 19 5.89 -5.88 -11.49
N MET A 20 6.96 -5.79 -10.71
CA MET A 20 6.83 -5.42 -9.31
C MET A 20 6.34 -4.00 -9.16
N ARG A 21 6.85 -3.09 -9.98
CA ARG A 21 6.41 -1.70 -9.92
C ARG A 21 4.94 -1.58 -10.28
N ALA A 22 4.49 -2.30 -11.31
CA ALA A 22 3.09 -2.29 -11.70
C ALA A 22 2.21 -2.84 -10.59
N MET A 23 2.66 -3.92 -9.93
CA MET A 23 1.91 -4.49 -8.83
C MET A 23 1.78 -3.52 -7.67
N LYS A 24 2.87 -2.85 -7.32
CA LYS A 24 2.83 -1.86 -6.24
C LYS A 24 1.86 -0.74 -6.59
N HIS A 25 1.90 -0.28 -7.83
CA HIS A 25 1.01 0.78 -8.28
C HIS A 25 -0.45 0.33 -8.18
N ASP A 26 -0.74 -0.89 -8.63
CA ASP A 26 -2.10 -1.40 -8.59
C ASP A 26 -2.60 -1.58 -7.17
N ILE A 27 -1.74 -2.10 -6.28
CA ILE A 27 -2.14 -2.28 -4.88
C ILE A 27 -2.38 -0.92 -4.22
N ASN A 28 -1.51 0.06 -4.49
CA ASN A 28 -1.70 1.39 -3.95
C ASN A 28 -3.02 2.01 -4.42
N ASN A 29 -3.37 1.76 -5.68
CA ASN A 29 -4.66 2.25 -6.19
C ASN A 29 -5.83 1.62 -5.45
N GLN A 30 -5.74 0.32 -5.18
CA GLN A 30 -6.81 -0.35 -4.45
C GLN A 30 -6.90 0.17 -3.01
N LEU A 31 -5.76 0.40 -2.39
CA LEU A 31 -5.75 0.96 -1.04
C LEU A 31 -6.36 2.35 -1.01
N SER A 32 -6.08 3.16 -2.02
CA SER A 32 -6.68 4.49 -2.12
C SER A 32 -8.20 4.39 -2.22
N ASN A 33 -8.69 3.41 -2.99
CA ASN A 33 -10.13 3.19 -3.11
C ASN A 33 -10.73 2.78 -1.78
N ILE A 34 -10.04 1.92 -1.04
CA ILE A 34 -10.52 1.49 0.28
C ILE A 34 -10.60 2.68 1.23
N LEU A 35 -9.56 3.51 1.25
CA LEU A 35 -9.54 4.67 2.14
C LEU A 35 -10.62 5.67 1.76
N LEU A 36 -10.84 5.87 0.46
CA LEU A 36 -11.90 6.75 0.01
C LEU A 36 -13.26 6.23 0.44
N ALA A 37 -13.48 4.92 0.28
CA ALA A 37 -14.74 4.31 0.69
C ALA A 37 -14.96 4.46 2.20
N LEU A 38 -13.89 4.31 2.98
CA LEU A 38 -13.99 4.50 4.43
C LEU A 38 -14.40 5.92 4.77
N GLU A 39 -13.83 6.91 4.08
CA GLU A 39 -14.19 8.30 4.33
C GLU A 39 -15.65 8.54 4.02
N GLN A 40 -16.14 7.99 2.90
CA GLN A 40 -17.55 8.12 2.55
C GLN A 40 -18.42 7.43 3.57
N LEU A 41 -18.03 6.25 4.02
CA LEU A 41 -18.79 5.50 4.99
C LEU A 41 -18.91 6.28 6.30
N LYS A 42 -17.87 6.97 6.72
CA LYS A 42 -17.92 7.78 7.93
C LYS A 42 -19.00 8.86 7.83
N TYR A 43 -19.18 9.42 6.65
CA TYR A 43 -20.23 10.43 6.46
C TYR A 43 -21.61 9.81 6.50
N GLU A 44 -21.74 8.55 6.09
CA GLU A 44 -23.04 7.89 6.04
C GLU A 44 -23.52 7.45 7.42
N ILE A 45 -22.60 7.21 8.34
CA ILE A 45 -22.94 6.76 9.67
C ILE A 45 -23.21 7.98 10.54
N THR A 46 -24.45 8.17 10.96
CA THR A 46 -24.82 9.36 11.72
C THR A 46 -24.60 9.20 13.20
N GLU A 47 -24.71 7.96 13.73
CA GLU A 47 -24.54 7.72 15.16
C GLU A 47 -23.68 6.50 15.34
N PRO A 48 -22.36 6.64 15.13
CA PRO A 48 -21.47 5.48 15.22
C PRO A 48 -21.34 4.99 16.66
N THR A 49 -21.36 3.67 16.82
CA THR A 49 -21.05 3.07 18.11
C THR A 49 -19.54 3.09 18.32
N GLU A 50 -19.12 2.82 19.56
CA GLU A 50 -17.69 2.72 19.83
C GLU A 50 -17.05 1.60 19.02
N ASP A 51 -17.76 0.48 18.88
CA ASP A 51 -17.25 -0.62 18.08
C ASP A 51 -17.10 -0.22 16.61
N CYS A 52 -18.09 0.52 16.10
CA CYS A 52 -18.02 0.99 14.73
C CYS A 52 -16.78 1.86 14.50
N ILE A 53 -16.55 2.80 15.41
CA ILE A 53 -15.39 3.67 15.32
C ILE A 53 -14.09 2.86 15.39
N PHE A 54 -14.06 1.89 16.29
CA PHE A 54 -12.89 1.04 16.45
C PHE A 54 -12.57 0.29 15.15
N TYR A 55 -13.58 -0.31 14.54
CA TYR A 55 -13.36 -1.09 13.33
C TYR A 55 -12.95 -0.20 12.14
N LEU A 56 -13.58 0.96 12.00
CA LEU A 56 -13.22 1.88 10.94
C LEU A 56 -11.76 2.33 11.09
N ASN A 57 -11.37 2.65 12.32
CA ASN A 57 -9.99 3.06 12.57
C ASN A 57 -9.02 1.91 12.32
N ALA A 58 -9.39 0.69 12.69
CA ALA A 58 -8.51 -0.46 12.48
C ALA A 58 -8.25 -0.67 10.99
N ILE A 59 -9.29 -0.54 10.16
CA ILE A 59 -9.12 -0.69 8.73
C ILE A 59 -8.24 0.43 8.17
N SER A 60 -8.45 1.67 8.62
CA SER A 60 -7.64 2.79 8.17
C SER A 60 -6.18 2.60 8.51
N ILE A 61 -5.91 2.17 9.74
CA ILE A 61 -4.54 1.99 10.20
C ILE A 61 -3.86 0.86 9.44
N SER A 62 -4.56 -0.26 9.24
CA SER A 62 -4.00 -1.38 8.50
C SER A 62 -3.72 -1.01 7.05
N SER A 63 -4.62 -0.26 6.43
CA SER A 63 -4.42 0.18 5.06
C SER A 63 -3.19 1.08 4.94
N ALA A 64 -3.02 1.99 5.90
CA ALA A 64 -1.86 2.87 5.90
C ALA A 64 -0.57 2.08 6.09
N LYS A 65 -0.61 1.04 6.93
CA LYS A 65 0.57 0.20 7.13
C LYS A 65 0.93 -0.55 5.86
N ILE A 66 -0.06 -1.04 5.13
CA ILE A 66 0.21 -1.73 3.88
C ILE A 66 0.88 -0.79 2.89
N THR A 67 0.40 0.45 2.80
CA THR A 67 1.00 1.44 1.93
C THR A 67 2.47 1.67 2.30
N THR A 68 2.74 1.82 3.60
CA THR A 68 4.09 2.02 4.07
C THR A 68 4.98 0.83 3.73
N LEU A 69 4.49 -0.39 3.96
CA LEU A 69 5.26 -1.59 3.68
C LEU A 69 5.57 -1.71 2.19
N LEU A 70 4.60 -1.40 1.33
CA LEU A 70 4.82 -1.45 -0.11
C LEU A 70 5.88 -0.45 -0.54
N ASN A 71 5.84 0.74 0.03
CA ASN A 71 6.78 1.79 -0.37
C ASN A 71 8.18 1.53 0.15
N GLN A 72 8.31 0.70 1.18
CA GLN A 72 9.62 0.29 1.69
C GLN A 72 10.15 -0.93 0.96
N ALA A 73 9.29 -1.69 0.31
CA ALA A 73 9.70 -2.89 -0.40
C ALA A 73 10.29 -2.49 -1.74
N VAL A 74 11.52 -2.89 -2.00
CA VAL A 74 12.15 -2.54 -3.26
C VAL A 74 12.76 -3.73 -3.92
#